data_2c95c9b55ae08546b7135191abc705a3
#
_entry.id   2c95c9b55ae08546b7135191abc705a3
#
_cell.length_a   1.000
_cell.length_b   1.000
_cell.length_c   1.000
_cell.angle_alpha   90.00
_cell.angle_beta   90.00
_cell.angle_gamma   90.00
#
_symmetry.space_group_name_H-M   'P 1'
#
loop_
_entity.id
_entity.type
_entity.pdbx_description
1 polymer ?
#
loop_
_entity_poly.entity_id
_entity_poly.type
_entity_poly.pdbx_seq_one_letter_code
_entity_poly.pdbx_strand_id
1 'polypeptide(L)'
;MVGAKLPPVHILVTPLGSTVDIIQAPLDKWKPEVIYAFTSMEESIQRVEENLRFAWNINCGPNGPPEVRKVTIEEPWLGNTIQDVMEAFNKVVEDVNKEFPNREIRWHVSVTGGTNLMAIGMAFSATTHLMEVYYTLPGDKHPELRAMPSKLVVDIPLIVEIGPAVNLLRKSRAIVKIYEHFKKSTVPLSASNLAEKTETSESAVYVHLGIMVKRGLLIKVETAYYSTTTLGDLAYWRWKGNPTS
;
A
#
# COMPACT_ATOMS: atom_id res chain seq x y z
N MET A 1 -24.79 -26.35 4.07
CA MET A 1 -24.84 -25.27 3.06
C MET A 1 -23.62 -24.39 3.30
N VAL A 2 -22.66 -24.42 2.39
CA VAL A 2 -21.50 -23.49 2.43
C VAL A 2 -22.07 -22.12 2.06
N GLY A 3 -22.12 -21.20 3.02
CA GLY A 3 -22.62 -19.85 2.77
C GLY A 3 -21.82 -19.21 1.65
N ALA A 4 -22.49 -18.67 0.65
CA ALA A 4 -21.85 -17.93 -0.44
C ALA A 4 -21.01 -16.79 0.17
N LYS A 5 -19.71 -16.77 -0.10
CA LYS A 5 -18.80 -15.70 0.37
C LYS A 5 -19.26 -14.39 -0.28
N LEU A 6 -19.58 -13.39 0.54
CA LEU A 6 -19.95 -12.08 0.04
C LEU A 6 -18.80 -11.48 -0.80
N PRO A 7 -19.08 -10.70 -1.83
CA PRO A 7 -18.04 -10.03 -2.62
C PRO A 7 -17.24 -9.08 -1.72
N PRO A 8 -15.95 -8.85 -2.02
CA PRO A 8 -15.13 -7.91 -1.27
C PRO A 8 -15.70 -6.49 -1.34
N VAL A 9 -15.49 -5.70 -0.29
CA VAL A 9 -15.76 -4.26 -0.26
C VAL A 9 -14.53 -3.52 -0.75
N HIS A 10 -14.67 -2.66 -1.73
CA HIS A 10 -13.59 -1.79 -2.20
C HIS A 10 -13.68 -0.43 -1.51
N ILE A 11 -12.65 -0.06 -0.78
CA ILE A 11 -12.52 1.22 -0.09
C ILE A 11 -11.41 2.04 -0.75
N LEU A 12 -11.76 3.24 -1.20
CA LEU A 12 -10.83 4.20 -1.74
C LEU A 12 -10.47 5.23 -0.67
N VAL A 13 -9.18 5.43 -0.42
CA VAL A 13 -8.69 6.48 0.49
C VAL A 13 -7.79 7.41 -0.31
N THR A 14 -8.11 8.71 -0.31
CA THR A 14 -7.41 9.67 -1.15
C THR A 14 -7.23 11.03 -0.45
N PRO A 15 -6.02 11.62 -0.50
CA PRO A 15 -5.86 13.02 -0.13
C PRO A 15 -6.40 13.88 -1.27
N LEU A 16 -7.17 14.92 -0.93
CA LEU A 16 -7.74 15.85 -1.91
C LEU A 16 -7.29 17.27 -1.62
N GLY A 17 -6.89 17.96 -2.69
CA GLY A 17 -6.67 19.39 -2.74
C GLY A 17 -7.62 20.06 -3.71
N SER A 18 -7.15 21.08 -4.42
CA SER A 18 -7.93 21.79 -5.45
C SER A 18 -8.22 20.95 -6.70
N THR A 19 -7.41 19.93 -6.98
CA THR A 19 -7.55 19.05 -8.15
C THR A 19 -8.29 17.78 -7.75
N VAL A 20 -9.54 17.64 -8.22
CA VAL A 20 -10.40 16.47 -7.89
C VAL A 20 -10.49 15.44 -9.02
N ASP A 21 -10.07 15.79 -10.24
CA ASP A 21 -10.16 14.90 -11.42
C ASP A 21 -9.31 13.62 -11.29
N ILE A 22 -8.33 13.64 -10.39
CA ILE A 22 -7.49 12.47 -10.07
C ILE A 22 -8.28 11.27 -9.54
N ILE A 23 -9.51 11.49 -9.05
CA ILE A 23 -10.35 10.43 -8.49
C ILE A 23 -11.04 9.58 -9.58
N GLN A 24 -11.22 10.13 -10.79
CA GLN A 24 -11.97 9.46 -11.86
C GLN A 24 -11.33 8.13 -12.27
N ALA A 25 -10.01 8.11 -12.47
CA ALA A 25 -9.30 6.91 -12.90
C ALA A 25 -9.38 5.75 -11.89
N PRO A 26 -9.18 5.95 -10.57
CA PRO A 26 -9.42 4.92 -9.57
C PRO A 26 -10.88 4.49 -9.45
N LEU A 27 -11.86 5.38 -9.65
CA LEU A 27 -13.28 5.02 -9.70
C LEU A 27 -13.58 4.03 -10.83
N ASP A 28 -13.06 4.29 -12.02
CA ASP A 28 -13.22 3.42 -13.17
C ASP A 28 -12.53 2.06 -12.98
N LYS A 29 -11.37 2.05 -12.30
CA LYS A 29 -10.58 0.82 -12.08
C LYS A 29 -11.21 -0.10 -11.06
N TRP A 30 -11.67 0.42 -9.90
CA TRP A 30 -12.04 -0.41 -8.76
C TRP A 30 -13.52 -0.34 -8.35
N LYS A 31 -14.27 0.67 -8.79
CA LYS A 31 -15.68 0.87 -8.46
C LYS A 31 -15.94 0.76 -6.95
N PRO A 32 -15.28 1.59 -6.12
CA PRO A 32 -15.36 1.49 -4.67
C PRO A 32 -16.79 1.72 -4.16
N GLU A 33 -17.14 1.11 -3.04
CA GLU A 33 -18.39 1.37 -2.32
C GLU A 33 -18.29 2.64 -1.47
N VAL A 34 -17.10 2.90 -0.91
CA VAL A 34 -16.86 4.06 -0.03
C VAL A 34 -15.57 4.76 -0.43
N ILE A 35 -15.58 6.08 -0.38
CA ILE A 35 -14.44 6.97 -0.62
C ILE A 35 -14.20 7.77 0.65
N TYR A 36 -13.02 7.60 1.26
CA TYR A 36 -12.55 8.49 2.32
C TYR A 36 -11.65 9.57 1.73
N ALA A 37 -12.15 10.80 1.74
CA ALA A 37 -11.49 11.97 1.18
C ALA A 37 -10.84 12.80 2.29
N PHE A 38 -9.52 12.75 2.38
CA PHE A 38 -8.73 13.53 3.33
C PHE A 38 -8.48 14.92 2.77
N THR A 39 -9.05 15.94 3.40
CA THR A 39 -8.97 17.33 2.91
C THR A 39 -9.23 18.35 4.02
N SER A 40 -8.70 19.56 3.84
CA SER A 40 -9.10 20.75 4.62
C SER A 40 -10.24 21.52 3.94
N MET A 41 -10.56 21.20 2.66
CA MET A 41 -11.41 22.00 1.80
C MET A 41 -12.79 21.35 1.61
N GLU A 42 -13.86 22.00 2.07
CA GLU A 42 -15.24 21.56 1.84
C GLU A 42 -15.58 21.52 0.33
N GLU A 43 -15.13 22.52 -0.41
CA GLU A 43 -15.34 22.61 -1.85
C GLU A 43 -14.80 21.40 -2.62
N SER A 44 -13.73 20.75 -2.13
CA SER A 44 -13.18 19.55 -2.76
C SER A 44 -14.16 18.38 -2.67
N ILE A 45 -14.88 18.26 -1.56
CA ILE A 45 -15.91 17.22 -1.36
C ILE A 45 -17.09 17.47 -2.30
N GLN A 46 -17.60 18.70 -2.34
CA GLN A 46 -18.73 19.06 -3.22
C GLN A 46 -18.42 18.76 -4.68
N ARG A 47 -17.21 19.12 -5.14
CA ARG A 47 -16.77 18.81 -6.52
C ARG A 47 -16.67 17.30 -6.78
N VAL A 48 -16.19 16.51 -5.82
CA VAL A 48 -16.16 15.05 -5.95
C VAL A 48 -17.58 14.50 -6.08
N GLU A 49 -18.51 14.93 -5.23
CA GLU A 49 -19.91 14.50 -5.29
C GLU A 49 -20.58 14.89 -6.60
N GLU A 50 -20.33 16.11 -7.10
CA GLU A 50 -20.84 16.57 -8.40
C GLU A 50 -20.28 15.73 -9.55
N ASN A 51 -18.96 15.48 -9.57
CA ASN A 51 -18.33 14.63 -10.57
C ASN A 51 -18.88 13.19 -10.52
N LEU A 52 -19.09 12.65 -9.32
CA LEU A 52 -19.71 11.33 -9.14
C LEU A 52 -21.11 11.27 -9.69
N ARG A 53 -21.96 12.26 -9.40
CA ARG A 53 -23.32 12.31 -9.94
C ARG A 53 -23.33 12.36 -11.44
N PHE A 54 -22.44 13.13 -12.06
CA PHE A 54 -22.32 13.23 -13.50
C PHE A 54 -21.80 11.93 -14.13
N ALA A 55 -20.70 11.37 -13.62
CA ALA A 55 -20.11 10.15 -14.13
C ALA A 55 -21.02 8.91 -13.95
N TRP A 56 -21.76 8.84 -12.83
CA TRP A 56 -22.63 7.71 -12.50
C TRP A 56 -23.91 7.67 -13.34
N ASN A 57 -24.41 8.83 -13.76
CA ASN A 57 -25.54 8.90 -14.72
C ASN A 57 -25.20 8.26 -16.08
N ILE A 58 -23.90 8.10 -16.38
CA ILE A 58 -23.43 7.51 -17.65
C ILE A 58 -23.08 6.01 -17.50
N ASN A 59 -22.64 5.57 -16.32
CA ASN A 59 -22.06 4.24 -16.08
C ASN A 59 -22.56 3.57 -14.79
N CYS A 60 -23.88 3.49 -14.56
CA CYS A 60 -24.44 2.89 -13.35
C CYS A 60 -23.97 1.45 -13.12
N GLY A 61 -23.14 1.25 -12.09
CA GLY A 61 -22.96 -0.07 -11.48
C GLY A 61 -24.22 -0.46 -10.68
N PRO A 62 -24.40 -1.75 -10.36
CA PRO A 62 -25.59 -2.24 -9.66
C PRO A 62 -25.79 -1.66 -8.25
N ASN A 63 -24.77 -1.07 -7.65
CA ASN A 63 -24.77 -0.65 -6.24
C ASN A 63 -24.95 0.86 -6.03
N GLY A 64 -25.21 1.66 -7.07
CA GLY A 64 -25.31 3.12 -6.98
C GLY A 64 -23.93 3.81 -6.89
N PRO A 65 -23.89 5.15 -6.75
CA PRO A 65 -22.65 5.90 -6.58
C PRO A 65 -22.00 5.59 -5.21
N PRO A 66 -20.65 5.61 -5.14
CA PRO A 66 -19.95 5.43 -3.87
C PRO A 66 -20.32 6.51 -2.84
N GLU A 67 -20.36 6.13 -1.58
CA GLU A 67 -20.49 7.08 -0.49
C GLU A 67 -19.19 7.86 -0.30
N VAL A 68 -19.26 9.19 -0.26
CA VAL A 68 -18.10 10.04 0.00
C VAL A 68 -18.11 10.47 1.46
N ARG A 69 -17.02 10.14 2.18
CA ARG A 69 -16.83 10.48 3.59
C ARG A 69 -15.62 11.42 3.72
N LYS A 70 -15.88 12.61 4.25
CA LYS A 70 -14.84 13.58 4.52
C LYS A 70 -14.03 13.20 5.75
N VAL A 71 -12.70 13.27 5.63
CA VAL A 71 -11.77 13.23 6.76
C VAL A 71 -11.03 14.55 6.81
N THR A 72 -11.30 15.36 7.84
CA THR A 72 -10.74 16.72 7.93
C THR A 72 -9.29 16.67 8.39
N ILE A 73 -8.41 17.32 7.62
CA ILE A 73 -7.02 17.65 8.00
C ILE A 73 -6.95 19.18 7.98
N GLU A 74 -6.93 19.81 9.15
CA GLU A 74 -7.14 21.27 9.26
C GLU A 74 -6.05 22.08 8.62
N GLU A 75 -4.78 21.79 8.89
CA GLU A 75 -3.63 22.57 8.41
C GLU A 75 -2.64 21.68 7.66
N PRO A 76 -2.99 21.25 6.41
CA PRO A 76 -2.27 20.19 5.69
C PRO A 76 -0.86 20.57 5.21
N TRP A 77 -0.35 21.73 5.57
CA TRP A 77 0.99 22.24 5.27
C TRP A 77 1.91 22.32 6.50
N LEU A 78 1.43 22.03 7.71
CA LEU A 78 2.23 22.06 8.93
C LEU A 78 3.06 20.79 9.11
N GLY A 79 4.09 20.88 9.97
CA GLY A 79 5.01 19.78 10.18
C GLY A 79 4.41 18.54 10.86
N ASN A 80 3.28 18.67 11.58
CA ASN A 80 2.54 17.59 12.19
C ASN A 80 1.56 16.87 11.24
N THR A 81 1.32 17.41 10.04
CA THR A 81 0.35 16.86 9.06
C THR A 81 0.51 15.34 8.83
N ILE A 82 1.75 14.84 8.77
CA ILE A 82 2.00 13.41 8.58
C ILE A 82 1.38 12.60 9.73
N GLN A 83 1.57 13.04 10.97
CA GLN A 83 1.02 12.38 12.15
C GLN A 83 -0.50 12.48 12.17
N ASP A 84 -1.06 13.64 11.89
CA ASP A 84 -2.52 13.89 11.86
C ASP A 84 -3.20 12.99 10.83
N VAL A 85 -2.59 12.84 9.64
CA VAL A 85 -3.07 11.91 8.60
C VAL A 85 -3.01 10.46 9.09
N MET A 86 -1.92 10.04 9.73
CA MET A 86 -1.79 8.67 10.24
C MET A 86 -2.81 8.35 11.33
N GLU A 87 -3.06 9.29 12.25
CA GLU A 87 -4.06 9.12 13.32
C GLU A 87 -5.49 9.07 12.75
N ALA A 88 -5.82 9.97 11.82
CA ALA A 88 -7.12 9.96 11.14
C ALA A 88 -7.32 8.69 10.30
N PHE A 89 -6.26 8.21 9.63
CA PHE A 89 -6.31 6.98 8.85
C PHE A 89 -6.57 5.75 9.74
N ASN A 90 -5.94 5.67 10.91
CA ASN A 90 -6.20 4.59 11.86
C ASN A 90 -7.67 4.55 12.28
N LYS A 91 -8.30 5.70 12.54
CA LYS A 91 -9.74 5.79 12.84
C LYS A 91 -10.59 5.29 11.67
N VAL A 92 -10.26 5.67 10.44
CA VAL A 92 -10.94 5.17 9.24
C VAL A 92 -10.85 3.64 9.16
N VAL A 93 -9.68 3.05 9.41
CA VAL A 93 -9.52 1.59 9.40
C VAL A 93 -10.37 0.91 10.47
N GLU A 94 -10.41 1.46 11.68
CA GLU A 94 -11.26 0.95 12.77
C GLU A 94 -12.75 1.01 12.41
N ASP A 95 -13.22 2.12 11.86
CA ASP A 95 -14.62 2.33 11.51
C ASP A 95 -15.06 1.41 10.37
N VAL A 96 -14.25 1.25 9.32
CA VAL A 96 -14.52 0.31 8.23
C VAL A 96 -14.56 -1.13 8.72
N ASN A 97 -13.64 -1.54 9.60
CA ASN A 97 -13.65 -2.89 10.16
C ASN A 97 -14.90 -3.15 11.04
N LYS A 98 -15.43 -2.13 11.74
CA LYS A 98 -16.68 -2.25 12.49
C LYS A 98 -17.91 -2.32 11.56
N GLU A 99 -17.91 -1.57 10.47
CA GLU A 99 -19.01 -1.50 9.51
C GLU A 99 -19.12 -2.78 8.66
N PHE A 100 -17.99 -3.37 8.30
CA PHE A 100 -17.92 -4.56 7.42
C PHE A 100 -17.27 -5.78 8.09
N PRO A 101 -17.74 -6.23 9.28
CA PRO A 101 -17.03 -7.20 10.13
C PRO A 101 -16.86 -8.60 9.49
N ASN A 102 -17.68 -8.95 8.49
CA ASN A 102 -17.69 -10.28 7.85
C ASN A 102 -17.36 -10.23 6.36
N ARG A 103 -16.84 -9.11 5.86
CA ARG A 103 -16.49 -8.94 4.46
C ARG A 103 -14.97 -8.81 4.28
N GLU A 104 -14.46 -9.32 3.18
CA GLU A 104 -13.10 -9.02 2.73
C GLU A 104 -13.05 -7.55 2.31
N ILE A 105 -12.13 -6.75 2.89
CA ILE A 105 -11.96 -5.35 2.56
C ILE A 105 -10.73 -5.21 1.66
N ARG A 106 -10.90 -4.56 0.52
CA ARG A 106 -9.82 -4.19 -0.40
C ARG A 106 -9.60 -2.70 -0.36
N TRP A 107 -8.47 -2.34 0.21
CA TRP A 107 -8.03 -0.96 0.37
C TRP A 107 -7.25 -0.49 -0.84
N HIS A 108 -7.57 0.69 -1.34
CA HIS A 108 -6.87 1.38 -2.41
C HIS A 108 -6.49 2.77 -1.92
N VAL A 109 -5.21 2.97 -1.58
CA VAL A 109 -4.73 4.20 -0.96
C VAL A 109 -3.98 5.05 -1.98
N SER A 110 -4.50 6.25 -2.26
CA SER A 110 -3.87 7.21 -3.15
C SER A 110 -2.75 7.98 -2.45
N VAL A 111 -1.65 8.19 -3.18
CA VAL A 111 -0.62 9.18 -2.82
C VAL A 111 -0.61 10.35 -3.80
N THR A 112 -1.71 10.53 -4.53
CA THR A 112 -1.91 11.65 -5.46
C THR A 112 -2.97 12.58 -4.91
N GLY A 113 -2.70 13.87 -4.95
CA GLY A 113 -3.60 14.93 -4.46
C GLY A 113 -3.22 15.43 -3.07
N GLY A 114 -3.96 16.44 -2.60
CA GLY A 114 -3.63 17.11 -1.35
C GLY A 114 -2.24 17.78 -1.37
N THR A 115 -1.64 17.94 -0.19
CA THR A 115 -0.26 18.38 -0.06
C THR A 115 0.71 17.19 -0.09
N ASN A 116 2.01 17.46 -0.34
CA ASN A 116 3.04 16.43 -0.27
C ASN A 116 3.10 15.76 1.11
N LEU A 117 2.86 16.51 2.20
CA LEU A 117 2.84 15.96 3.57
C LEU A 117 1.68 15.00 3.76
N MET A 118 0.49 15.30 3.21
CA MET A 118 -0.63 14.37 3.22
C MET A 118 -0.32 13.09 2.44
N ALA A 119 0.27 13.21 1.24
CA ALA A 119 0.67 12.06 0.43
C ALA A 119 1.68 11.16 1.15
N ILE A 120 2.66 11.75 1.84
CA ILE A 120 3.63 11.03 2.69
C ILE A 120 2.91 10.33 3.85
N GLY A 121 2.00 11.01 4.55
CA GLY A 121 1.19 10.42 5.63
C GLY A 121 0.36 9.23 5.15
N MET A 122 -0.26 9.34 3.97
CA MET A 122 -0.99 8.23 3.32
C MET A 122 -0.09 7.03 3.04
N ALA A 123 1.09 7.27 2.46
CA ALA A 123 2.05 6.20 2.16
C ALA A 123 2.50 5.47 3.44
N PHE A 124 2.81 6.20 4.52
CA PHE A 124 3.15 5.61 5.81
C PHE A 124 1.99 4.83 6.43
N SER A 125 0.78 5.40 6.40
CA SER A 125 -0.42 4.72 6.91
C SER A 125 -0.70 3.43 6.16
N ALA A 126 -0.71 3.47 4.84
CA ALA A 126 -0.92 2.29 4.01
C ALA A 126 0.14 1.20 4.25
N THR A 127 1.42 1.59 4.37
CA THR A 127 2.52 0.66 4.69
C THR A 127 2.32 0.02 6.06
N THR A 128 1.86 0.79 7.05
CA THR A 128 1.59 0.31 8.41
C THR A 128 0.51 -0.77 8.41
N HIS A 129 -0.53 -0.61 7.59
CA HIS A 129 -1.66 -1.51 7.47
C HIS A 129 -1.52 -2.56 6.35
N LEU A 130 -0.38 -2.60 5.65
CA LEU A 130 -0.11 -3.52 4.53
C LEU A 130 -1.13 -3.38 3.38
N MET A 131 -1.52 -2.15 3.08
CA MET A 131 -2.50 -1.82 2.04
C MET A 131 -1.83 -1.51 0.71
N GLU A 132 -2.59 -1.67 -0.37
CA GLU A 132 -2.17 -1.29 -1.72
C GLU A 132 -2.11 0.23 -1.86
N VAL A 133 -1.01 0.72 -2.43
CA VAL A 133 -0.79 2.14 -2.69
C VAL A 133 -0.67 2.37 -4.19
N TYR A 134 -1.27 3.44 -4.66
CA TYR A 134 -1.21 3.83 -6.05
C TYR A 134 -0.97 5.32 -6.22
N TYR A 135 -0.50 5.67 -7.41
CA TYR A 135 -0.38 7.03 -7.91
C TYR A 135 -1.27 7.21 -9.14
N THR A 136 -1.96 8.33 -9.25
CA THR A 136 -2.74 8.67 -10.44
C THR A 136 -1.95 9.66 -11.30
N LEU A 137 -1.66 9.27 -12.55
CA LEU A 137 -1.05 10.15 -13.53
C LEU A 137 -2.03 11.27 -13.92
N PRO A 138 -1.55 12.52 -14.09
CA PRO A 138 -2.38 13.61 -14.59
C PRO A 138 -2.84 13.32 -16.03
N GLY A 139 -4.14 13.25 -16.25
CA GLY A 139 -4.70 12.93 -17.56
C GLY A 139 -4.47 14.00 -18.65
N ASP A 140 -4.23 15.25 -18.24
CA ASP A 140 -3.84 16.35 -19.13
C ASP A 140 -2.44 16.16 -19.71
N LYS A 141 -1.52 15.54 -18.95
CA LYS A 141 -0.15 15.23 -19.38
C LYS A 141 -0.03 13.91 -20.13
N HIS A 142 -1.08 13.07 -20.10
CA HIS A 142 -1.13 11.75 -20.73
C HIS A 142 -2.36 11.61 -21.62
N PRO A 143 -2.49 12.43 -22.68
CA PRO A 143 -3.68 12.43 -23.55
C PRO A 143 -3.94 11.08 -24.23
N GLU A 144 -2.89 10.30 -24.47
CA GLU A 144 -2.95 8.95 -25.03
C GLU A 144 -3.67 7.93 -24.13
N LEU A 145 -3.69 8.19 -22.82
CA LEU A 145 -4.33 7.31 -21.82
C LEU A 145 -5.76 7.74 -21.49
N ARG A 146 -6.24 8.88 -21.98
CA ARG A 146 -7.61 9.36 -21.69
C ARG A 146 -8.72 8.41 -22.09
N ALA A 147 -8.51 7.65 -23.18
CA ALA A 147 -9.45 6.62 -23.61
C ALA A 147 -9.46 5.36 -22.70
N MET A 148 -8.50 5.24 -21.81
CA MET A 148 -8.32 4.12 -20.89
C MET A 148 -7.97 4.64 -19.49
N PRO A 149 -8.91 5.29 -18.76
CA PRO A 149 -8.62 5.96 -17.49
C PRO A 149 -7.98 5.06 -16.44
N SER A 150 -8.32 3.78 -16.41
CA SER A 150 -7.72 2.81 -15.47
C SER A 150 -6.20 2.66 -15.64
N LYS A 151 -5.64 2.97 -16.81
CA LYS A 151 -4.19 2.97 -17.06
C LYS A 151 -3.48 4.20 -16.49
N LEU A 152 -4.21 5.24 -16.11
CA LEU A 152 -3.66 6.38 -15.37
C LEU A 152 -3.35 6.01 -13.92
N VAL A 153 -3.88 4.91 -13.42
CA VAL A 153 -3.61 4.42 -12.06
C VAL A 153 -2.38 3.51 -12.10
N VAL A 154 -1.31 3.99 -11.49
CA VAL A 154 -0.02 3.29 -11.39
C VAL A 154 0.12 2.73 -9.98
N ASP A 155 0.11 1.42 -9.85
CA ASP A 155 0.35 0.76 -8.57
C ASP A 155 1.81 1.00 -8.15
N ILE A 156 2.04 1.27 -6.85
CA ILE A 156 3.38 1.46 -6.30
C ILE A 156 3.84 0.11 -5.70
N PRO A 157 4.58 -0.70 -6.47
CA PRO A 157 4.87 -2.09 -6.10
C PRO A 157 5.65 -2.20 -4.80
N LEU A 158 6.53 -1.22 -4.53
CA LEU A 158 7.40 -1.22 -3.35
C LEU A 158 6.62 -1.34 -2.04
N ILE A 159 5.48 -0.68 -1.94
CA ILE A 159 4.65 -0.70 -0.72
C ILE A 159 3.82 -1.98 -0.65
N VAL A 160 3.28 -2.44 -1.78
CA VAL A 160 2.53 -3.71 -1.87
C VAL A 160 3.43 -4.90 -1.52
N GLU A 161 4.70 -4.87 -1.93
CA GLU A 161 5.65 -5.96 -1.71
C GLU A 161 6.26 -5.97 -0.30
N ILE A 162 6.37 -4.82 0.39
CA ILE A 162 6.89 -4.74 1.76
C ILE A 162 6.08 -5.62 2.73
N GLY A 163 4.75 -5.65 2.61
CA GLY A 163 3.89 -6.42 3.49
C GLY A 163 4.24 -7.91 3.56
N PRO A 164 4.24 -8.63 2.43
CA PRO A 164 4.67 -10.02 2.36
C PRO A 164 6.09 -10.25 2.88
N ALA A 165 7.01 -9.32 2.62
CA ALA A 165 8.40 -9.39 3.07
C ALA A 165 8.51 -9.24 4.61
N VAL A 166 7.80 -8.27 5.21
CA VAL A 166 7.71 -8.09 6.68
C VAL A 166 7.06 -9.30 7.33
N ASN A 167 5.97 -9.84 6.76
CA ASN A 167 5.31 -11.03 7.28
C ASN A 167 6.23 -12.26 7.26
N LEU A 168 7.08 -12.39 6.26
CA LEU A 168 8.08 -13.46 6.20
C LEU A 168 9.08 -13.34 7.35
N LEU A 169 9.59 -12.12 7.60
CA LEU A 169 10.50 -11.85 8.72
C LEU A 169 9.83 -12.14 10.09
N ARG A 170 8.55 -11.77 10.25
CA ARG A 170 7.80 -12.04 11.50
C ARG A 170 7.62 -13.53 11.77
N LYS A 171 7.38 -14.32 10.74
CA LYS A 171 7.04 -15.75 10.85
C LYS A 171 8.25 -16.68 10.94
N SER A 172 9.46 -16.22 10.63
CA SER A 172 10.62 -17.09 10.52
C SER A 172 11.87 -16.52 11.16
N ARG A 173 12.19 -16.96 12.39
CA ARG A 173 13.43 -16.62 13.09
C ARG A 173 14.68 -17.03 12.29
N ALA A 174 14.63 -18.13 11.55
CA ALA A 174 15.74 -18.58 10.72
C ALA A 174 16.03 -17.57 9.60
N ILE A 175 14.99 -17.06 8.93
CA ILE A 175 15.13 -16.03 7.89
C ILE A 175 15.67 -14.73 8.47
N VAL A 176 15.20 -14.30 9.64
CA VAL A 176 15.75 -13.11 10.33
C VAL A 176 17.23 -13.31 10.62
N LYS A 177 17.63 -14.45 11.21
CA LYS A 177 19.03 -14.74 11.52
C LYS A 177 19.92 -14.68 10.28
N ILE A 178 19.45 -15.27 9.16
CA ILE A 178 20.15 -15.20 7.87
C ILE A 178 20.23 -13.74 7.36
N TYR A 179 19.12 -13.00 7.39
CA TYR A 179 19.09 -11.62 6.89
C TYR A 179 20.01 -10.69 7.69
N GLU A 180 20.15 -10.88 8.99
CA GLU A 180 21.06 -10.12 9.85
C GLU A 180 22.53 -10.30 9.45
N HIS A 181 22.93 -11.46 8.94
CA HIS A 181 24.28 -11.65 8.40
C HIS A 181 24.50 -10.82 7.13
N PHE A 182 23.48 -10.70 6.25
CA PHE A 182 23.57 -9.79 5.11
C PHE A 182 23.71 -8.33 5.54
N LYS A 183 22.98 -7.90 6.57
CA LYS A 183 23.09 -6.50 7.07
C LYS A 183 24.45 -6.17 7.70
N LYS A 184 25.19 -7.15 8.14
CA LYS A 184 26.57 -6.99 8.67
C LYS A 184 27.64 -7.14 7.61
N SER A 185 27.27 -7.58 6.40
CA SER A 185 28.21 -7.83 5.29
C SER A 185 28.17 -6.68 4.28
N THR A 186 29.34 -6.28 3.82
CA THR A 186 29.51 -5.31 2.70
C THR A 186 29.66 -6.00 1.36
N VAL A 187 29.73 -7.34 1.34
CA VAL A 187 29.90 -8.16 0.15
C VAL A 187 28.78 -9.20 0.03
N PRO A 188 28.46 -9.67 -1.18
CA PRO A 188 27.50 -10.75 -1.37
C PRO A 188 27.90 -12.00 -0.60
N LEU A 189 26.91 -12.73 -0.06
CA LEU A 189 27.15 -13.96 0.71
C LEU A 189 26.64 -15.18 -0.05
N SER A 190 27.35 -16.32 0.11
CA SER A 190 26.93 -17.61 -0.41
C SER A 190 26.16 -18.43 0.64
N ALA A 191 25.48 -19.49 0.19
CA ALA A 191 24.80 -20.40 1.10
C ALA A 191 25.77 -21.11 2.06
N SER A 192 26.96 -21.50 1.60
CA SER A 192 27.97 -22.11 2.44
C SER A 192 28.49 -21.16 3.52
N ASN A 193 28.78 -19.88 3.16
CA ASN A 193 29.18 -18.87 4.15
C ASN A 193 28.10 -18.67 5.24
N LEU A 194 26.83 -18.70 4.85
CA LEU A 194 25.70 -18.53 5.77
C LEU A 194 25.46 -19.78 6.63
N ALA A 195 25.63 -20.98 6.07
CA ALA A 195 25.49 -22.24 6.78
C ALA A 195 26.48 -22.31 7.97
N GLU A 196 27.75 -21.96 7.74
CA GLU A 196 28.78 -21.87 8.77
C GLU A 196 28.39 -20.84 9.87
N LYS A 197 27.97 -19.63 9.47
CA LYS A 197 27.65 -18.54 10.40
C LYS A 197 26.34 -18.77 11.18
N THR A 198 25.41 -19.53 10.64
CA THR A 198 24.09 -19.78 11.26
C THR A 198 24.00 -21.13 11.95
N GLU A 199 25.06 -21.98 11.85
CA GLU A 199 25.08 -23.36 12.35
C GLU A 199 23.91 -24.19 11.79
N THR A 200 23.61 -23.99 10.50
CA THR A 200 22.47 -24.62 9.82
C THR A 200 22.99 -25.35 8.59
N SER A 201 22.35 -26.43 8.18
CA SER A 201 22.76 -27.14 6.96
C SER A 201 22.65 -26.26 5.72
N GLU A 202 23.59 -26.40 4.79
CA GLU A 202 23.62 -25.60 3.56
C GLU A 202 22.34 -25.78 2.74
N SER A 203 21.78 -26.98 2.71
CA SER A 203 20.50 -27.27 2.03
C SER A 203 19.32 -26.47 2.62
N ALA A 204 19.25 -26.36 3.95
CA ALA A 204 18.22 -25.55 4.61
C ALA A 204 18.41 -24.06 4.31
N VAL A 205 19.65 -23.58 4.29
CA VAL A 205 19.98 -22.19 3.91
C VAL A 205 19.53 -21.92 2.48
N TYR A 206 19.79 -22.82 1.52
CA TYR A 206 19.31 -22.67 0.13
C TYR A 206 17.80 -22.53 0.02
N VAL A 207 17.03 -23.31 0.78
CA VAL A 207 15.56 -23.19 0.82
C VAL A 207 15.16 -21.78 1.30
N HIS A 208 15.76 -21.30 2.38
CA HIS A 208 15.46 -19.96 2.89
C HIS A 208 15.86 -18.86 1.92
N LEU A 209 17.03 -18.94 1.30
CA LEU A 209 17.48 -17.98 0.27
C LEU A 209 16.51 -17.95 -0.92
N GLY A 210 16.05 -19.11 -1.39
CA GLY A 210 15.05 -19.19 -2.45
C GLY A 210 13.74 -18.47 -2.10
N ILE A 211 13.25 -18.65 -0.88
CA ILE A 211 12.04 -17.95 -0.36
C ILE A 211 12.30 -16.44 -0.29
N MET A 212 13.46 -16.02 0.22
CA MET A 212 13.82 -14.61 0.37
C MET A 212 13.95 -13.91 -0.99
N VAL A 213 14.52 -14.58 -1.99
CA VAL A 213 14.59 -14.07 -3.38
C VAL A 213 13.18 -13.95 -3.97
N LYS A 214 12.34 -14.99 -3.82
CA LYS A 214 10.95 -14.97 -4.31
C LYS A 214 10.10 -13.86 -3.68
N ARG A 215 10.45 -13.43 -2.47
CA ARG A 215 9.77 -12.34 -1.73
C ARG A 215 10.49 -11.00 -1.84
N GLY A 216 11.47 -10.89 -2.72
CA GLY A 216 12.17 -9.63 -2.99
C GLY A 216 13.10 -9.14 -1.88
N LEU A 217 13.33 -9.92 -0.81
CA LEU A 217 14.28 -9.55 0.26
C LEU A 217 15.73 -9.58 -0.22
N LEU A 218 16.03 -10.49 -1.11
CA LEU A 218 17.37 -10.71 -1.68
C LEU A 218 17.31 -10.75 -3.19
N ILE A 219 18.44 -10.45 -3.82
CA ILE A 219 18.69 -10.68 -5.23
C ILE A 219 19.89 -11.62 -5.36
N LYS A 220 19.82 -12.53 -6.35
CA LYS A 220 20.95 -13.36 -6.74
C LYS A 220 21.84 -12.56 -7.68
N VAL A 221 23.07 -12.24 -7.26
CA VAL A 221 24.02 -11.41 -8.04
C VAL A 221 24.92 -12.26 -8.93
N GLU A 222 25.27 -13.49 -8.48
CA GLU A 222 26.05 -14.47 -9.23
C GLU A 222 25.52 -15.88 -8.94
N THR A 223 26.10 -16.90 -9.58
CA THR A 223 25.60 -18.28 -9.54
C THR A 223 25.33 -18.80 -8.11
N ALA A 224 26.12 -18.40 -7.12
CA ALA A 224 26.02 -18.86 -5.74
C ALA A 224 25.92 -17.71 -4.70
N TYR A 225 25.89 -16.45 -5.14
CA TYR A 225 25.98 -15.28 -4.27
C TYR A 225 24.69 -14.46 -4.29
N TYR A 226 24.36 -13.90 -3.12
CA TYR A 226 23.14 -13.14 -2.89
C TYR A 226 23.48 -11.81 -2.20
N SER A 227 22.64 -10.81 -2.42
CA SER A 227 22.72 -9.48 -1.78
C SER A 227 21.34 -9.01 -1.37
N THR A 228 21.28 -8.04 -0.44
CA THR A 228 20.03 -7.40 -0.06
C THR A 228 19.47 -6.55 -1.19
N THR A 229 18.16 -6.31 -1.14
CA THR A 229 17.48 -5.35 -2.00
C THR A 229 17.02 -4.16 -1.17
N THR A 230 16.70 -3.05 -1.81
CA THR A 230 16.05 -1.89 -1.15
C THR A 230 14.75 -2.31 -0.46
N LEU A 231 13.96 -3.16 -1.09
CA LEU A 231 12.74 -3.72 -0.50
C LEU A 231 13.05 -4.53 0.76
N GLY A 232 14.08 -5.39 0.71
CA GLY A 232 14.50 -6.19 1.85
C GLY A 232 14.96 -5.32 3.02
N ASP A 233 15.71 -4.27 2.74
CA ASP A 233 16.19 -3.34 3.76
C ASP A 233 15.05 -2.56 4.43
N LEU A 234 14.07 -2.09 3.65
CA LEU A 234 12.87 -1.44 4.17
C LEU A 234 12.01 -2.40 5.01
N ALA A 235 11.82 -3.64 4.53
CA ALA A 235 11.08 -4.66 5.27
C ALA A 235 11.76 -5.02 6.60
N TYR A 236 13.08 -5.16 6.60
CA TYR A 236 13.85 -5.44 7.82
C TYR A 236 13.80 -4.27 8.82
N TRP A 237 13.97 -3.04 8.34
CA TRP A 237 13.84 -1.84 9.17
C TRP A 237 12.45 -1.76 9.82
N ARG A 238 11.39 -2.01 9.04
CA ARG A 238 10.01 -2.03 9.52
C ARG A 238 9.76 -3.14 10.54
N TRP A 239 10.28 -4.35 10.29
CA TRP A 239 10.19 -5.47 11.22
C TRP A 239 10.88 -5.16 12.55
N LYS A 240 12.10 -4.59 12.51
CA LYS A 240 12.90 -4.25 13.70
C LYS A 240 12.26 -3.14 14.53
N GLY A 241 11.58 -2.18 13.92
CA GLY A 241 10.87 -1.10 14.60
C GLY A 241 9.58 -1.54 15.32
N ASN A 242 9.01 -2.72 14.94
CA ASN A 242 7.84 -3.33 15.60
C ASN A 242 8.09 -4.83 15.82
N PRO A 243 8.95 -5.21 16.78
CA PRO A 243 9.29 -6.61 16.99
C PRO A 243 8.19 -7.44 17.66
N THR A 244 7.11 -6.82 18.14
CA THR A 244 6.03 -7.50 18.88
C THR A 244 4.75 -7.56 18.07
N SER A 245 4.52 -8.68 17.48
CA SER A 245 3.19 -9.32 17.37
C SER A 245 3.37 -10.80 17.08
#